data_ade1e8782cbb4e8d429aac64a184b392
#
_entry.id   ade1e8782cbb4e8d429aac64a184b392
#
_cell.length_a   1.000
_cell.length_b   1.000
_cell.length_c   1.000
_cell.angle_alpha   90.00
_cell.angle_beta   90.00
_cell.angle_gamma   90.00
#
_symmetry.space_group_name_H-M   'P 1'
#
loop_
_entity.id
_entity.type
_entity.pdbx_description
1 polymer ?
#
loop_
_entity_poly.entity_id
_entity_poly.type
_entity_poly.pdbx_seq_one_letter_code
_entity_poly.pdbx_strand_id
1 'polypeptide(L)'
;MSAQTKSRSLTKGKYGDGPDSIAPVGVIKGLSDDALLETVQRQTFRFFWHGAHPVSGLALERSNTVLAEHYWDYINEAWDEPNFSKTKFGPDAGAIGGTGFGIMSTIVAVERGWIGKDTAVRRLIQIADFLINADCYHGIYPHFMNGRTGKTIKFDRLDDGADIVETSYLLMGFLCAREYFNGNTPREVYLRKRVDQMWGAANWNWHSNGENKLYWHWSPNNGFDMNFPVWGWNECLITYIMAAASPRHPISKAVYDGSWAGSFGFKNGKEYYGMKLPLGNFDKGGPLFFVQYTFQGIDPNGLVDSLGINYFEQGKNHTLINRAYCIENPKQYKGYSEKGWGLTAGDSYKGYVAHCPEVDFGVIQPTAAISSMPYTPKESMEALRYFYEELGSKIWSKYGFVDGYSIHHNWYAKSHLAIDQGPIITMIENHRTQMLWKLFMKIPDVQNGLKRLGFSSPWIK
;
A
#
# COMPACT_ATOMS: atom_id res chain seq x y z
N MET A 1 45.35 15.41 -9.01
CA MET A 1 44.54 14.62 -9.98
C MET A 1 43.35 14.09 -9.26
N SER A 2 42.23 14.75 -9.43
CA SER A 2 40.94 14.43 -8.79
C SER A 2 40.34 13.24 -9.51
N ALA A 3 40.21 12.10 -8.82
CA ALA A 3 39.45 10.98 -9.30
C ALA A 3 37.95 11.32 -9.19
N GLN A 4 37.41 11.88 -10.26
CA GLN A 4 35.97 11.92 -10.49
C GLN A 4 35.51 10.46 -10.61
N THR A 5 35.02 9.90 -9.51
CA THR A 5 34.21 8.68 -9.53
C THR A 5 32.97 9.01 -10.37
N LYS A 6 32.98 8.62 -11.64
CA LYS A 6 31.81 8.64 -12.49
C LYS A 6 30.74 7.84 -11.76
N SER A 7 29.78 8.53 -11.19
CA SER A 7 28.49 7.96 -10.82
C SER A 7 27.98 7.27 -12.08
N ARG A 8 28.14 5.95 -12.18
CA ARG A 8 27.45 5.16 -13.18
C ARG A 8 25.97 5.38 -12.90
N SER A 9 25.34 6.15 -13.76
CA SER A 9 23.90 6.30 -13.77
C SER A 9 23.28 4.90 -13.76
N LEU A 10 22.78 4.47 -12.60
CA LEU A 10 22.05 3.21 -12.44
C LEU A 10 20.81 3.16 -13.34
N THR A 11 20.47 4.30 -13.95
CA THR A 11 19.30 4.52 -14.80
C THR A 11 19.52 4.17 -16.28
N LYS A 12 20.75 4.06 -16.75
CA LYS A 12 21.08 3.75 -18.15
C LYS A 12 21.55 2.31 -18.34
N GLY A 13 20.98 1.37 -17.63
CA GLY A 13 21.03 -0.03 -18.05
C GLY A 13 20.19 -0.21 -19.32
N LYS A 14 20.41 -1.28 -20.07
CA LYS A 14 19.49 -1.73 -21.10
C LYS A 14 18.14 -1.94 -20.42
N TYR A 15 17.23 -0.96 -20.51
CA TYR A 15 15.84 -1.15 -20.16
C TYR A 15 15.24 -2.02 -21.27
N GLY A 16 15.70 -3.26 -21.24
CA GLY A 16 15.29 -4.24 -22.21
C GLY A 16 13.86 -4.69 -21.93
N ASP A 17 13.37 -5.42 -22.85
CA ASP A 17 12.03 -6.00 -22.81
C ASP A 17 11.92 -7.18 -21.85
N GLY A 18 12.95 -7.49 -21.09
CA GLY A 18 13.00 -8.67 -20.23
C GLY A 18 13.03 -8.36 -18.73
N PRO A 19 12.60 -9.33 -17.91
CA PRO A 19 12.59 -9.21 -16.47
C PRO A 19 13.98 -9.04 -15.83
N ASP A 20 15.05 -9.36 -16.54
CA ASP A 20 16.44 -9.31 -16.05
C ASP A 20 17.14 -7.96 -16.29
N SER A 21 16.38 -6.97 -16.76
CA SER A 21 16.93 -5.64 -17.09
C SER A 21 17.40 -4.83 -15.86
N ILE A 22 16.91 -5.16 -14.64
CA ILE A 22 17.27 -4.48 -13.41
C ILE A 22 18.10 -5.40 -12.53
N ALA A 23 19.41 -5.22 -12.51
CA ALA A 23 20.32 -5.99 -11.65
C ALA A 23 20.12 -5.65 -10.16
N PRO A 24 20.15 -6.64 -9.24
CA PRO A 24 20.15 -6.37 -7.81
C PRO A 24 21.49 -5.74 -7.40
N VAL A 25 21.43 -4.92 -6.35
CA VAL A 25 22.61 -4.32 -5.73
C VAL A 25 22.68 -4.67 -4.26
N GLY A 26 23.89 -4.90 -3.74
CA GLY A 26 24.15 -5.02 -2.30
C GLY A 26 24.14 -3.64 -1.63
N VAL A 27 24.47 -3.62 -0.35
CA VAL A 27 24.63 -2.37 0.40
C VAL A 27 25.82 -1.58 -0.15
N ILE A 28 25.58 -0.34 -0.55
CA ILE A 28 26.56 0.62 -1.04
C ILE A 28 26.73 1.70 0.03
N LYS A 29 27.93 1.84 0.57
CA LYS A 29 28.20 2.83 1.62
C LYS A 29 28.43 4.23 1.05
N GLY A 30 28.07 5.25 1.84
CA GLY A 30 28.35 6.66 1.52
C GLY A 30 27.50 7.25 0.40
N LEU A 31 26.33 6.69 0.16
CA LEU A 31 25.36 7.30 -0.78
C LEU A 31 24.84 8.63 -0.23
N SER A 32 24.68 9.62 -1.10
CA SER A 32 23.87 10.80 -0.78
C SER A 32 22.43 10.40 -0.50
N ASP A 33 21.63 11.28 0.12
CA ASP A 33 20.21 11.00 0.40
C ASP A 33 19.44 10.67 -0.89
N ASP A 34 19.62 11.46 -1.95
CA ASP A 34 18.97 11.21 -3.22
C ASP A 34 19.39 9.88 -3.86
N ALA A 35 20.67 9.54 -3.83
CA ALA A 35 21.18 8.28 -4.35
C ALA A 35 20.69 7.07 -3.51
N LEU A 36 20.53 7.24 -2.20
CA LEU A 36 19.98 6.21 -1.33
C LEU A 36 18.49 5.98 -1.62
N LEU A 37 17.69 7.05 -1.72
CA LEU A 37 16.28 6.96 -2.11
C LEU A 37 16.11 6.26 -3.46
N GLU A 38 16.91 6.66 -4.46
CA GLU A 38 16.92 6.03 -5.78
C GLU A 38 17.26 4.53 -5.71
N THR A 39 18.27 4.17 -4.93
CA THR A 39 18.71 2.78 -4.75
C THR A 39 17.60 1.95 -4.11
N VAL A 40 16.97 2.48 -3.07
CA VAL A 40 15.90 1.80 -2.34
C VAL A 40 14.67 1.60 -3.22
N GLN A 41 14.18 2.66 -3.87
CA GLN A 41 13.03 2.55 -4.77
C GLN A 41 13.29 1.53 -5.89
N ARG A 42 14.45 1.63 -6.55
CA ARG A 42 14.80 0.76 -7.68
C ARG A 42 14.96 -0.71 -7.28
N GLN A 43 15.58 -0.98 -6.12
CA GLN A 43 15.73 -2.34 -5.61
C GLN A 43 14.38 -2.93 -5.20
N THR A 44 13.54 -2.14 -4.53
CA THR A 44 12.20 -2.56 -4.12
C THR A 44 11.28 -2.81 -5.33
N PHE A 45 11.38 -2.02 -6.38
CA PHE A 45 10.62 -2.23 -7.62
C PHE A 45 10.86 -3.60 -8.25
N ARG A 46 12.00 -4.23 -8.02
CA ARG A 46 12.29 -5.59 -8.48
C ARG A 46 11.27 -6.62 -7.98
N PHE A 47 10.67 -6.39 -6.81
CA PHE A 47 9.59 -7.25 -6.32
C PHE A 47 8.40 -7.29 -7.29
N PHE A 48 7.97 -6.13 -7.78
CA PHE A 48 6.84 -6.01 -8.71
C PHE A 48 7.21 -6.35 -10.16
N TRP A 49 8.50 -6.26 -10.52
CA TRP A 49 8.94 -6.49 -11.89
C TRP A 49 9.40 -7.92 -12.13
N HIS A 50 10.32 -8.39 -11.31
CA HIS A 50 10.89 -9.73 -11.38
C HIS A 50 10.12 -10.75 -10.55
N GLY A 51 9.54 -10.32 -9.45
CA GLY A 51 8.76 -11.16 -8.53
C GLY A 51 7.29 -11.29 -8.90
N ALA A 52 6.80 -10.58 -9.93
CA ALA A 52 5.41 -10.66 -10.37
C ALA A 52 5.07 -12.06 -10.88
N HIS A 53 3.78 -12.42 -10.79
CA HIS A 53 3.30 -13.70 -11.30
C HIS A 53 3.50 -13.81 -12.84
N PRO A 54 4.14 -14.85 -13.35
CA PRO A 54 4.60 -14.90 -14.76
C PRO A 54 3.46 -14.92 -15.79
N VAL A 55 2.29 -15.46 -15.44
CA VAL A 55 1.14 -15.55 -16.35
C VAL A 55 0.32 -14.26 -16.32
N SER A 56 -0.07 -13.79 -15.14
CA SER A 56 -0.96 -12.64 -14.99
C SER A 56 -0.24 -11.30 -14.92
N GLY A 57 1.00 -11.27 -14.45
CA GLY A 57 1.70 -10.04 -14.09
C GLY A 57 1.27 -9.44 -12.75
N LEU A 58 0.33 -10.07 -12.02
CA LEU A 58 -0.09 -9.63 -10.69
C LEU A 58 1.09 -9.62 -9.72
N ALA A 59 1.08 -8.69 -8.78
CA ALA A 59 1.98 -8.75 -7.64
C ALA A 59 1.63 -9.97 -6.79
N LEU A 60 2.61 -10.82 -6.49
CA LEU A 60 2.41 -11.90 -5.52
C LEU A 60 2.15 -11.31 -4.15
N GLU A 61 1.30 -11.96 -3.37
CA GLU A 61 1.05 -11.56 -1.99
C GLU A 61 2.38 -11.45 -1.23
N ARG A 62 3.26 -12.46 -1.36
CA ARG A 62 4.60 -12.49 -0.75
C ARG A 62 5.65 -13.23 -1.56
N SER A 63 6.91 -12.95 -1.27
CA SER A 63 8.05 -13.60 -1.95
C SER A 63 8.45 -14.96 -1.38
N ASN A 64 8.05 -15.27 -0.15
CA ASN A 64 8.33 -16.54 0.52
C ASN A 64 7.02 -17.23 0.87
N THR A 65 6.85 -18.44 0.34
CA THR A 65 5.62 -19.23 0.51
C THR A 65 5.74 -20.30 1.61
N VAL A 66 6.87 -20.35 2.32
CA VAL A 66 7.06 -21.24 3.47
C VAL A 66 7.10 -20.39 4.73
N LEU A 67 6.02 -20.42 5.49
CA LEU A 67 5.87 -19.65 6.73
C LEU A 67 5.56 -20.56 7.90
N ALA A 68 5.94 -20.09 9.10
CA ALA A 68 5.21 -20.41 10.30
C ALA A 68 3.91 -19.57 10.23
N GLU A 69 2.80 -20.19 9.85
CA GLU A 69 1.51 -19.49 9.81
C GLU A 69 0.91 -19.53 11.21
N HIS A 70 1.18 -18.47 11.97
CA HIS A 70 0.40 -18.10 13.12
C HIS A 70 -0.38 -16.85 12.75
N TYR A 71 -1.68 -16.87 12.98
CA TYR A 71 -2.49 -15.67 12.97
C TYR A 71 -2.72 -15.22 14.40
N TRP A 72 -2.59 -13.91 14.64
CA TRP A 72 -3.03 -13.33 15.89
C TRP A 72 -4.54 -13.25 15.89
N ASP A 73 -5.18 -13.97 16.80
CA ASP A 73 -6.61 -13.82 17.06
C ASP A 73 -6.83 -12.60 17.96
N TYR A 74 -7.36 -11.54 17.39
CA TYR A 74 -7.65 -10.28 18.08
C TYR A 74 -8.82 -10.40 19.08
N ILE A 75 -9.66 -11.42 18.95
CA ILE A 75 -10.79 -11.66 19.84
C ILE A 75 -10.33 -12.33 21.12
N ASN A 76 -9.48 -13.34 20.99
CA ASN A 76 -8.99 -14.14 22.12
C ASN A 76 -7.62 -13.68 22.62
N GLU A 77 -7.04 -12.64 22.01
CA GLU A 77 -5.68 -12.12 22.30
C GLU A 77 -4.63 -13.25 22.39
N ALA A 78 -4.72 -14.20 21.50
CA ALA A 78 -3.89 -15.39 21.45
C ALA A 78 -3.36 -15.67 20.04
N TRP A 79 -2.25 -16.40 19.98
CA TRP A 79 -1.76 -16.94 18.73
C TRP A 79 -2.36 -18.32 18.47
N ASP A 80 -2.76 -18.56 17.21
CA ASP A 80 -3.08 -19.91 16.75
C ASP A 80 -1.88 -20.85 16.93
N GLU A 81 -2.15 -22.16 17.05
CA GLU A 81 -1.10 -23.18 17.02
C GLU A 81 -0.28 -23.08 15.73
N PRO A 82 1.06 -23.24 15.80
CA PRO A 82 1.93 -23.07 14.64
C PRO A 82 1.61 -24.10 13.55
N ASN A 83 1.18 -23.62 12.40
CA ASN A 83 1.09 -24.44 11.23
C ASN A 83 2.32 -24.17 10.34
N PHE A 84 3.35 -25.00 10.43
CA PHE A 84 4.52 -24.94 9.54
C PHE A 84 4.19 -25.54 8.19
N SER A 85 3.30 -24.93 7.45
CA SER A 85 2.94 -25.34 6.11
C SER A 85 3.28 -24.25 5.09
N LYS A 86 3.11 -24.55 3.82
CA LYS A 86 3.03 -23.56 2.76
C LYS A 86 1.94 -22.56 3.11
N THR A 87 2.11 -21.27 2.77
CA THR A 87 1.08 -20.26 2.99
C THR A 87 -0.27 -20.80 2.53
N LYS A 88 -1.33 -20.59 3.29
CA LYS A 88 -2.67 -21.07 2.93
C LYS A 88 -3.11 -20.59 1.54
N PHE A 89 -2.49 -19.52 1.04
CA PHE A 89 -2.78 -18.91 -0.25
C PHE A 89 -1.98 -19.53 -1.41
N GLY A 90 -0.84 -20.16 -1.13
CA GLY A 90 0.01 -20.83 -2.13
C GLY A 90 0.85 -19.88 -2.98
N PRO A 91 1.69 -20.44 -3.87
CA PRO A 91 2.69 -19.68 -4.64
C PRO A 91 2.11 -18.85 -5.79
N ASP A 92 0.87 -19.10 -6.19
CA ASP A 92 0.18 -18.38 -7.28
C ASP A 92 -0.73 -17.26 -6.74
N ALA A 93 -0.70 -16.96 -5.43
CA ALA A 93 -1.54 -15.95 -4.82
C ALA A 93 -1.12 -14.53 -5.23
N GLY A 94 -1.93 -13.91 -6.07
CA GLY A 94 -1.82 -12.50 -6.43
C GLY A 94 -2.63 -11.64 -5.47
N ALA A 95 -2.00 -10.59 -4.91
CA ALA A 95 -2.66 -9.58 -4.09
C ALA A 95 -3.27 -8.51 -4.99
N ILE A 96 -4.56 -8.29 -4.88
CA ILE A 96 -5.28 -7.35 -5.75
C ILE A 96 -4.85 -5.91 -5.46
N GLY A 97 -4.93 -5.45 -4.23
CA GLY A 97 -4.48 -4.10 -3.86
C GLY A 97 -2.98 -3.91 -4.02
N GLY A 98 -2.19 -4.92 -3.62
CA GLY A 98 -0.75 -4.93 -3.85
C GLY A 98 -0.38 -4.81 -5.33
N THR A 99 -1.20 -5.35 -6.24
CA THR A 99 -1.04 -5.15 -7.69
C THR A 99 -1.27 -3.69 -8.08
N GLY A 100 -2.24 -3.01 -7.47
CA GLY A 100 -2.45 -1.56 -7.66
C GLY A 100 -1.22 -0.74 -7.30
N PHE A 101 -0.60 -1.06 -6.17
CA PHE A 101 0.67 -0.44 -5.74
C PHE A 101 1.83 -0.75 -6.71
N GLY A 102 1.88 -1.98 -7.24
CA GLY A 102 2.84 -2.39 -8.28
C GLY A 102 2.65 -1.64 -9.60
N ILE A 103 1.41 -1.33 -9.99
CA ILE A 103 1.10 -0.49 -11.16
C ILE A 103 1.64 0.92 -10.96
N MET A 104 1.40 1.54 -9.79
CA MET A 104 1.94 2.86 -9.45
C MET A 104 3.47 2.83 -9.43
N SER A 105 4.07 1.79 -8.87
CA SER A 105 5.53 1.57 -8.89
C SER A 105 6.08 1.41 -10.30
N THR A 106 5.31 0.83 -11.23
CA THR A 106 5.68 0.73 -12.65
C THR A 106 5.72 2.10 -13.32
N ILE A 107 4.80 3.01 -12.96
CA ILE A 107 4.84 4.41 -13.43
C ILE A 107 6.13 5.09 -12.94
N VAL A 108 6.46 4.93 -11.66
CA VAL A 108 7.71 5.46 -11.08
C VAL A 108 8.93 4.93 -11.85
N ALA A 109 8.95 3.63 -12.14
CA ALA A 109 10.05 2.98 -12.85
C ALA A 109 10.25 3.52 -14.26
N VAL A 110 9.18 3.88 -14.96
CA VAL A 110 9.26 4.53 -16.29
C VAL A 110 9.78 5.96 -16.14
N GLU A 111 9.23 6.74 -15.24
CA GLU A 111 9.64 8.13 -15.01
C GLU A 111 11.11 8.23 -14.62
N ARG A 112 11.58 7.31 -13.79
CA ARG A 112 12.98 7.19 -13.36
C ARG A 112 13.89 6.54 -14.41
N GLY A 113 13.35 6.08 -15.55
CA GLY A 113 14.10 5.44 -16.61
C GLY A 113 14.68 4.07 -16.28
N TRP A 114 14.11 3.35 -15.31
CA TRP A 114 14.54 1.97 -14.97
C TRP A 114 14.05 0.96 -15.99
N ILE A 115 12.89 1.21 -16.57
CA ILE A 115 12.30 0.40 -17.64
C ILE A 115 11.77 1.28 -18.78
N GLY A 116 11.67 0.70 -19.97
CA GLY A 116 11.11 1.40 -21.13
C GLY A 116 9.58 1.53 -21.04
N LYS A 117 9.06 2.67 -21.54
CA LYS A 117 7.62 2.99 -21.53
C LYS A 117 6.78 1.91 -22.22
N ASP A 118 7.19 1.44 -23.43
CA ASP A 118 6.43 0.44 -24.16
C ASP A 118 6.40 -0.91 -23.42
N THR A 119 7.51 -1.28 -22.76
CA THR A 119 7.58 -2.50 -21.94
C THR A 119 6.66 -2.42 -20.74
N ALA A 120 6.60 -1.27 -20.08
CA ALA A 120 5.64 -1.01 -18.98
C ALA A 120 4.20 -1.14 -19.45
N VAL A 121 3.84 -0.49 -20.57
CA VAL A 121 2.49 -0.55 -21.14
C VAL A 121 2.09 -1.98 -21.47
N ARG A 122 3.00 -2.80 -22.06
CA ARG A 122 2.74 -4.23 -22.32
C ARG A 122 2.42 -5.01 -21.04
N ARG A 123 3.19 -4.79 -19.96
CA ARG A 123 2.95 -5.42 -18.66
C ARG A 123 1.60 -5.00 -18.08
N LEU A 124 1.25 -3.71 -18.16
CA LEU A 124 -0.02 -3.23 -17.64
C LEU A 124 -1.22 -3.77 -18.46
N ILE A 125 -1.07 -3.91 -19.76
CA ILE A 125 -2.08 -4.58 -20.61
C ILE A 125 -2.23 -6.05 -20.23
N GLN A 126 -1.12 -6.77 -20.00
CA GLN A 126 -1.14 -8.17 -19.53
C GLN A 126 -1.98 -8.29 -18.24
N ILE A 127 -1.73 -7.42 -17.26
CA ILE A 127 -2.48 -7.40 -16.00
C ILE A 127 -3.96 -7.09 -16.24
N ALA A 128 -4.26 -6.05 -17.03
CA ALA A 128 -5.63 -5.63 -17.29
C ALA A 128 -6.43 -6.70 -18.06
N ASP A 129 -5.85 -7.32 -19.10
CA ASP A 129 -6.51 -8.37 -19.88
C ASP A 129 -6.72 -9.64 -19.05
N PHE A 130 -5.79 -9.97 -18.16
CA PHE A 130 -5.97 -11.07 -17.22
C PHE A 130 -7.15 -10.82 -16.29
N LEU A 131 -7.21 -9.64 -15.66
CA LEU A 131 -8.25 -9.27 -14.68
C LEU A 131 -9.65 -9.20 -15.33
N ILE A 132 -9.77 -8.71 -16.57
CA ILE A 132 -11.06 -8.66 -17.28
C ILE A 132 -11.67 -10.04 -17.49
N ASN A 133 -10.83 -11.08 -17.57
CA ASN A 133 -11.26 -12.47 -17.77
C ASN A 133 -11.25 -13.31 -16.49
N ALA A 134 -10.91 -12.70 -15.34
CA ALA A 134 -10.82 -13.35 -14.04
C ALA A 134 -12.13 -13.26 -13.25
N ASP A 135 -12.20 -13.96 -12.12
CA ASP A 135 -13.33 -13.84 -11.19
C ASP A 135 -13.48 -12.39 -10.73
N CYS A 136 -14.70 -11.88 -10.89
CA CYS A 136 -15.05 -10.52 -10.56
C CYS A 136 -16.56 -10.48 -10.22
N TYR A 137 -16.92 -9.80 -9.15
CA TYR A 137 -18.26 -9.83 -8.61
C TYR A 137 -18.84 -8.41 -8.59
N HIS A 138 -19.84 -8.15 -9.41
CA HIS A 138 -20.37 -6.78 -9.57
C HIS A 138 -19.30 -5.74 -9.91
N GLY A 139 -18.26 -6.14 -10.66
CA GLY A 139 -17.14 -5.28 -11.02
C GLY A 139 -16.09 -5.11 -9.91
N ILE A 140 -16.20 -5.84 -8.79
CA ILE A 140 -15.29 -5.81 -7.66
C ILE A 140 -14.49 -7.12 -7.62
N TYR A 141 -13.18 -7.03 -7.44
CA TYR A 141 -12.25 -8.15 -7.41
C TYR A 141 -12.13 -8.75 -6.00
N PRO A 142 -11.68 -10.00 -5.85
CA PRO A 142 -11.47 -10.61 -4.55
C PRO A 142 -10.23 -10.05 -3.87
N HIS A 143 -10.05 -10.36 -2.58
CA HIS A 143 -8.83 -10.02 -1.82
C HIS A 143 -7.58 -10.61 -2.48
N PHE A 144 -7.58 -11.94 -2.66
CA PHE A 144 -6.54 -12.66 -3.37
C PHE A 144 -7.10 -13.42 -4.57
N MET A 145 -6.26 -13.53 -5.59
CA MET A 145 -6.59 -14.21 -6.84
C MET A 145 -5.48 -15.16 -7.25
N ASN A 146 -5.84 -16.35 -7.73
CA ASN A 146 -4.86 -17.24 -8.33
C ASN A 146 -4.36 -16.64 -9.65
N GLY A 147 -3.10 -16.22 -9.67
CA GLY A 147 -2.50 -15.53 -10.80
C GLY A 147 -2.36 -16.38 -12.08
N ARG A 148 -2.57 -17.70 -12.00
CA ARG A 148 -2.55 -18.59 -13.15
C ARG A 148 -3.94 -18.76 -13.76
N THR A 149 -4.96 -18.89 -12.93
CA THR A 149 -6.31 -19.28 -13.35
C THR A 149 -7.32 -18.16 -13.31
N GLY A 150 -7.01 -17.05 -12.65
CA GLY A 150 -7.96 -15.95 -12.42
C GLY A 150 -9.08 -16.27 -11.41
N LYS A 151 -8.95 -17.38 -10.68
CA LYS A 151 -9.94 -17.78 -9.68
C LYS A 151 -9.69 -17.13 -8.34
N THR A 152 -10.77 -16.81 -7.63
CA THR A 152 -10.72 -16.30 -6.25
C THR A 152 -9.99 -17.30 -5.34
N ILE A 153 -9.05 -16.79 -4.55
CA ILE A 153 -8.47 -17.48 -3.41
C ILE A 153 -9.19 -16.94 -2.17
N LYS A 154 -9.86 -17.84 -1.44
CA LYS A 154 -10.58 -17.48 -0.22
C LYS A 154 -9.62 -16.94 0.84
N PHE A 155 -9.89 -15.76 1.36
CA PHE A 155 -9.18 -15.24 2.52
C PHE A 155 -9.70 -15.91 3.80
N ASP A 156 -11.04 -16.02 3.91
CA ASP A 156 -11.73 -16.70 4.99
C ASP A 156 -12.99 -17.44 4.46
N ARG A 157 -13.70 -18.11 5.34
CA ARG A 157 -14.95 -18.84 5.01
C ARG A 157 -16.01 -17.93 4.40
N LEU A 158 -16.13 -16.70 4.89
CA LEU A 158 -17.10 -15.71 4.41
C LEU A 158 -16.47 -14.68 3.44
N ASP A 159 -15.13 -14.67 3.31
CA ASP A 159 -14.38 -13.82 2.38
C ASP A 159 -13.90 -14.69 1.21
N ASP A 160 -14.83 -15.02 0.32
CA ASP A 160 -14.60 -15.83 -0.89
C ASP A 160 -15.15 -15.16 -2.16
N GLY A 161 -15.27 -13.85 -2.15
CA GLY A 161 -15.85 -13.07 -3.24
C GLY A 161 -15.25 -11.68 -3.38
N ALA A 162 -16.11 -10.68 -3.48
CA ALA A 162 -15.72 -9.28 -3.68
C ALA A 162 -15.09 -8.65 -2.44
N ASP A 163 -14.02 -7.87 -2.65
CA ASP A 163 -13.37 -7.00 -1.67
C ASP A 163 -13.24 -5.59 -2.24
N ILE A 164 -14.05 -4.64 -1.72
CA ILE A 164 -14.06 -3.26 -2.24
C ILE A 164 -12.80 -2.48 -1.88
N VAL A 165 -12.12 -2.84 -0.79
CA VAL A 165 -10.93 -2.12 -0.34
C VAL A 165 -9.74 -2.47 -1.23
N GLU A 166 -9.50 -3.76 -1.45
CA GLU A 166 -8.45 -4.23 -2.38
C GLU A 166 -8.70 -3.73 -3.81
N THR A 167 -9.96 -3.74 -4.25
CA THR A 167 -10.34 -3.18 -5.56
C THR A 167 -10.08 -1.67 -5.64
N SER A 168 -10.25 -0.93 -4.53
CA SER A 168 -9.94 0.50 -4.48
C SER A 168 -8.46 0.77 -4.77
N TYR A 169 -7.57 0.01 -4.16
CA TYR A 169 -6.13 0.14 -4.39
C TYR A 169 -5.75 -0.25 -5.82
N LEU A 170 -6.33 -1.33 -6.35
CA LEU A 170 -6.12 -1.76 -7.73
C LEU A 170 -6.48 -0.65 -8.72
N LEU A 171 -7.70 -0.11 -8.58
CA LEU A 171 -8.22 0.90 -9.50
C LEU A 171 -7.53 2.25 -9.30
N MET A 172 -7.07 2.61 -8.08
CA MET A 172 -6.21 3.77 -7.86
C MET A 172 -4.95 3.68 -8.71
N GLY A 173 -4.29 2.51 -8.74
CA GLY A 173 -3.12 2.26 -9.57
C GLY A 173 -3.43 2.38 -11.06
N PHE A 174 -4.49 1.75 -11.54
CA PHE A 174 -4.89 1.82 -12.95
C PHE A 174 -5.31 3.22 -13.39
N LEU A 175 -6.00 3.98 -12.55
CA LEU A 175 -6.36 5.37 -12.86
C LEU A 175 -5.11 6.25 -12.97
N CYS A 176 -4.12 6.09 -12.10
CA CYS A 176 -2.81 6.74 -12.27
C CYS A 176 -2.16 6.34 -13.61
N ALA A 177 -2.20 5.07 -13.97
CA ALA A 177 -1.64 4.59 -15.23
C ALA A 177 -2.38 5.15 -16.45
N ARG A 178 -3.70 5.28 -16.40
CA ARG A 178 -4.51 5.93 -17.44
C ARG A 178 -4.07 7.37 -17.69
N GLU A 179 -3.78 8.09 -16.63
CA GLU A 179 -3.36 9.48 -16.69
C GLU A 179 -1.90 9.66 -17.14
N TYR A 180 -1.03 8.73 -16.79
CA TYR A 180 0.38 8.77 -17.15
C TYR A 180 0.62 8.32 -18.60
N PHE A 181 0.03 7.18 -19.01
CA PHE A 181 0.15 6.64 -20.36
C PHE A 181 -0.92 7.21 -21.29
N ASN A 182 -0.89 8.52 -21.45
CA ASN A 182 -1.90 9.31 -22.18
C ASN A 182 -1.56 9.58 -23.67
N GLY A 183 -0.55 8.93 -24.21
CA GLY A 183 -0.15 9.05 -25.62
C GLY A 183 -1.14 8.38 -26.59
N ASN A 184 -0.86 8.51 -27.89
CA ASN A 184 -1.73 8.03 -28.97
C ASN A 184 -1.25 6.74 -29.61
N THR A 185 -0.27 6.02 -29.01
CA THR A 185 0.07 4.70 -29.52
C THR A 185 -1.10 3.74 -29.37
N PRO A 186 -1.25 2.77 -30.29
CA PRO A 186 -2.36 1.80 -30.18
C PRO A 186 -2.43 1.08 -28.84
N ARG A 187 -1.27 0.79 -28.23
CA ARG A 187 -1.19 0.12 -26.92
C ARG A 187 -1.63 1.05 -25.80
N GLU A 188 -1.23 2.31 -25.77
CA GLU A 188 -1.66 3.26 -24.74
C GLU A 188 -3.17 3.53 -24.83
N VAL A 189 -3.70 3.67 -26.03
CA VAL A 189 -5.16 3.78 -26.25
C VAL A 189 -5.89 2.53 -25.76
N TYR A 190 -5.35 1.35 -26.05
CA TYR A 190 -5.94 0.10 -25.59
C TYR A 190 -5.91 -0.04 -24.08
N LEU A 191 -4.79 0.26 -23.43
CA LEU A 191 -4.68 0.25 -21.97
C LEU A 191 -5.75 1.14 -21.32
N ARG A 192 -5.88 2.39 -21.78
CA ARG A 192 -6.88 3.32 -21.24
C ARG A 192 -8.32 2.77 -21.38
N LYS A 193 -8.66 2.17 -22.54
CA LYS A 193 -9.99 1.54 -22.72
C LYS A 193 -10.22 0.40 -21.71
N ARG A 194 -9.20 -0.40 -21.40
CA ARG A 194 -9.31 -1.47 -20.39
C ARG A 194 -9.52 -0.90 -18.99
N VAL A 195 -8.80 0.17 -18.65
CA VAL A 195 -8.96 0.86 -17.38
C VAL A 195 -10.38 1.45 -17.26
N ASP A 196 -10.85 2.15 -18.30
CA ASP A 196 -12.19 2.73 -18.31
C ASP A 196 -13.30 1.65 -18.21
N GLN A 197 -13.07 0.47 -18.82
CA GLN A 197 -13.97 -0.67 -18.71
C GLN A 197 -14.07 -1.15 -17.25
N MET A 198 -12.94 -1.38 -16.59
CA MET A 198 -12.89 -1.84 -15.19
C MET A 198 -13.46 -0.78 -14.24
N TRP A 199 -13.06 0.48 -14.42
CA TRP A 199 -13.55 1.60 -13.62
C TRP A 199 -15.06 1.77 -13.71
N GLY A 200 -15.61 1.70 -14.93
CA GLY A 200 -17.05 1.82 -15.15
C GLY A 200 -17.86 0.60 -14.71
N ALA A 201 -17.24 -0.58 -14.59
CA ALA A 201 -17.91 -1.80 -14.17
C ALA A 201 -18.04 -1.93 -12.64
N ALA A 202 -17.15 -1.27 -11.87
CA ALA A 202 -17.13 -1.37 -10.42
C ALA A 202 -18.40 -0.80 -9.78
N ASN A 203 -19.25 -1.68 -9.25
CA ASN A 203 -20.53 -1.32 -8.65
C ASN A 203 -20.39 -1.09 -7.14
N TRP A 204 -19.85 0.06 -6.79
CA TRP A 204 -19.64 0.46 -5.40
C TRP A 204 -20.93 0.52 -4.60
N ASN A 205 -22.01 1.02 -5.21
CA ASN A 205 -23.30 1.13 -4.55
C ASN A 205 -23.91 -0.24 -4.18
N TRP A 206 -23.54 -1.32 -4.88
CA TRP A 206 -23.93 -2.68 -4.50
C TRP A 206 -23.51 -3.00 -3.06
N HIS A 207 -22.28 -2.59 -2.71
CA HIS A 207 -21.73 -2.82 -1.37
C HIS A 207 -22.38 -1.99 -0.26
N SER A 208 -23.31 -1.07 -0.59
CA SER A 208 -24.12 -0.43 0.44
C SER A 208 -25.25 -1.33 0.96
N ASN A 209 -25.61 -2.39 0.21
CA ASN A 209 -26.75 -3.25 0.51
C ASN A 209 -28.05 -2.47 0.77
N GLY A 210 -28.20 -1.29 0.15
CA GLY A 210 -29.34 -0.37 0.35
C GLY A 210 -29.28 0.41 1.67
N GLU A 211 -28.18 0.39 2.40
CA GLU A 211 -27.99 1.06 3.69
C GLU A 211 -27.03 2.28 3.57
N ASN A 212 -26.98 3.11 4.61
CA ASN A 212 -26.02 4.23 4.69
C ASN A 212 -24.66 3.78 5.22
N LYS A 213 -24.09 2.73 4.61
CA LYS A 213 -22.74 2.21 4.90
C LYS A 213 -22.22 1.42 3.71
N LEU A 214 -20.90 1.15 3.69
CA LEU A 214 -20.30 0.20 2.75
C LEU A 214 -19.88 -1.04 3.52
N TYR A 215 -20.19 -2.21 2.96
CA TYR A 215 -19.67 -3.49 3.43
C TYR A 215 -18.38 -3.82 2.70
N TRP A 216 -17.38 -4.29 3.43
CA TRP A 216 -16.06 -4.63 2.90
C TRP A 216 -16.12 -5.78 1.90
N HIS A 217 -16.85 -6.83 2.27
CA HIS A 217 -16.91 -8.08 1.54
C HIS A 217 -18.33 -8.41 1.06
N TRP A 218 -18.40 -9.02 -0.10
CA TRP A 218 -19.60 -9.71 -0.58
C TRP A 218 -19.22 -11.08 -1.12
N SER A 219 -19.93 -12.14 -0.70
CA SER A 219 -19.69 -13.51 -1.08
C SER A 219 -20.74 -14.00 -2.08
N PRO A 220 -20.36 -14.65 -3.19
CA PRO A 220 -21.32 -15.29 -4.08
C PRO A 220 -22.08 -16.44 -3.41
N ASN A 221 -21.56 -16.98 -2.32
CA ASN A 221 -22.14 -18.12 -1.58
C ASN A 221 -22.91 -17.68 -0.32
N ASN A 222 -22.50 -16.57 0.31
CA ASN A 222 -23.00 -16.14 1.63
C ASN A 222 -23.51 -14.67 1.62
N GLY A 223 -23.55 -13.99 0.47
CA GLY A 223 -24.02 -12.59 0.39
C GLY A 223 -23.20 -11.67 1.30
N PHE A 224 -23.89 -10.90 2.14
CA PHE A 224 -23.31 -10.00 3.13
C PHE A 224 -23.22 -10.61 4.54
N ASP A 225 -23.27 -11.93 4.70
CA ASP A 225 -23.30 -12.61 6.02
C ASP A 225 -22.08 -12.32 6.89
N MET A 226 -20.94 -11.95 6.31
CA MET A 226 -19.78 -11.48 7.08
C MET A 226 -20.09 -10.23 7.89
N ASN A 227 -21.06 -9.42 7.44
CA ASN A 227 -21.55 -8.23 8.11
C ASN A 227 -20.43 -7.31 8.61
N PHE A 228 -19.44 -7.05 7.76
CA PHE A 228 -18.24 -6.28 8.10
C PHE A 228 -18.28 -4.90 7.41
N PRO A 229 -18.86 -3.88 8.04
CA PRO A 229 -18.90 -2.54 7.46
C PRO A 229 -17.51 -1.89 7.47
N VAL A 230 -17.22 -1.11 6.42
CA VAL A 230 -16.05 -0.23 6.37
C VAL A 230 -16.37 1.04 7.17
N TRP A 231 -15.83 1.16 8.37
CA TRP A 231 -16.20 2.20 9.31
C TRP A 231 -15.01 2.71 10.14
N GLY A 232 -15.14 3.93 10.66
CA GLY A 232 -14.09 4.55 11.47
C GLY A 232 -12.85 4.91 10.67
N TRP A 233 -11.83 5.38 11.37
CA TRP A 233 -10.57 5.74 10.76
C TRP A 233 -9.65 4.52 10.64
N ASN A 234 -9.30 4.20 9.40
CA ASN A 234 -8.32 3.20 9.00
C ASN A 234 -7.80 3.51 7.58
N GLU A 235 -7.24 2.54 6.88
CA GLU A 235 -6.69 2.65 5.52
C GLU A 235 -7.74 2.86 4.41
N CYS A 236 -9.02 2.69 4.71
CA CYS A 236 -10.08 2.56 3.71
C CYS A 236 -10.68 3.91 3.23
N LEU A 237 -10.11 5.07 3.59
CA LEU A 237 -10.62 6.35 3.08
C LEU A 237 -10.70 6.39 1.55
N ILE A 238 -9.72 5.79 0.87
CA ILE A 238 -9.71 5.70 -0.59
C ILE A 238 -10.97 5.00 -1.13
N THR A 239 -11.48 3.99 -0.44
CA THR A 239 -12.67 3.25 -0.86
C THR A 239 -13.90 4.15 -0.93
N TYR A 240 -14.10 5.00 0.07
CA TYR A 240 -15.19 5.99 0.04
C TYR A 240 -15.01 7.05 -1.04
N ILE A 241 -13.78 7.52 -1.25
CA ILE A 241 -13.48 8.49 -2.31
C ILE A 241 -13.74 7.85 -3.67
N MET A 242 -13.25 6.63 -3.93
CA MET A 242 -13.49 5.91 -5.18
C MET A 242 -14.98 5.60 -5.40
N ALA A 243 -15.66 5.16 -4.36
CA ALA A 243 -17.09 4.91 -4.43
C ALA A 243 -17.89 6.18 -4.75
N ALA A 244 -17.56 7.33 -4.15
CA ALA A 244 -18.17 8.61 -4.47
C ALA A 244 -17.76 9.16 -5.85
N ALA A 245 -16.57 8.81 -6.33
CA ALA A 245 -16.05 9.21 -7.63
C ALA A 245 -16.60 8.37 -8.81
N SER A 246 -17.21 7.23 -8.53
CA SER A 246 -17.67 6.30 -9.57
C SER A 246 -18.54 6.99 -10.61
N PRO A 247 -18.25 6.82 -11.92
CA PRO A 247 -19.04 7.46 -12.99
C PRO A 247 -20.42 6.83 -13.20
N ARG A 248 -20.59 5.56 -12.78
CA ARG A 248 -21.84 4.82 -13.04
C ARG A 248 -22.57 4.38 -11.78
N HIS A 249 -21.86 4.09 -10.71
CA HIS A 249 -22.40 3.50 -9.48
C HIS A 249 -21.94 4.27 -8.24
N PRO A 250 -22.12 5.61 -8.21
CA PRO A 250 -21.63 6.41 -7.09
C PRO A 250 -22.47 6.22 -5.84
N ILE A 251 -21.83 6.31 -4.69
CA ILE A 251 -22.49 6.44 -3.40
C ILE A 251 -22.85 7.90 -3.11
N SER A 252 -23.85 8.09 -2.24
CA SER A 252 -24.19 9.41 -1.69
C SER A 252 -23.29 9.78 -0.50
N LYS A 253 -23.27 11.06 -0.14
CA LYS A 253 -22.61 11.54 1.09
C LYS A 253 -23.19 10.89 2.34
N ALA A 254 -24.48 10.53 2.35
CA ALA A 254 -25.13 9.88 3.48
C ALA A 254 -24.47 8.52 3.83
N VAL A 255 -23.97 7.77 2.85
CA VAL A 255 -23.22 6.53 3.08
C VAL A 255 -21.88 6.80 3.76
N TYR A 256 -21.18 7.84 3.35
CA TYR A 256 -19.94 8.28 3.99
C TYR A 256 -20.19 8.78 5.43
N ASP A 257 -21.16 9.64 5.61
CA ASP A 257 -21.48 10.24 6.93
C ASP A 257 -22.03 9.18 7.91
N GLY A 258 -22.81 8.22 7.41
CA GLY A 258 -23.47 7.20 8.25
C GLY A 258 -22.53 6.12 8.77
N SER A 259 -21.52 5.76 7.99
CA SER A 259 -20.61 4.67 8.34
C SER A 259 -19.20 5.15 8.67
N TRP A 260 -18.57 5.87 7.76
CA TRP A 260 -17.17 6.29 7.93
C TRP A 260 -17.03 7.40 8.95
N ALA A 261 -17.47 8.60 8.63
CA ALA A 261 -17.22 9.80 9.40
C ALA A 261 -18.11 9.93 10.65
N GLY A 262 -19.30 9.32 10.64
CA GLY A 262 -20.24 9.33 11.77
C GLY A 262 -20.09 8.16 12.72
N SER A 263 -19.22 7.20 12.43
CA SER A 263 -19.08 5.98 13.22
C SER A 263 -18.27 6.18 14.51
N PHE A 264 -18.49 5.28 15.44
CA PHE A 264 -17.58 5.06 16.54
C PHE A 264 -16.17 4.74 15.99
N GLY A 265 -15.15 5.36 16.56
CA GLY A 265 -13.76 5.11 16.13
C GLY A 265 -13.25 6.01 15.02
N PHE A 266 -14.05 6.94 14.49
CA PHE A 266 -13.55 7.92 13.54
C PHE A 266 -12.71 9.01 14.22
N LYS A 267 -13.25 9.66 15.26
CA LYS A 267 -12.55 10.73 15.98
C LYS A 267 -11.76 10.19 17.16
N ASN A 268 -10.55 10.72 17.37
CA ASN A 268 -9.75 10.51 18.59
C ASN A 268 -9.77 11.75 19.46
N GLY A 269 -9.09 12.80 19.04
CA GLY A 269 -9.00 14.08 19.75
C GLY A 269 -8.09 14.07 20.97
N LYS A 270 -7.47 12.94 21.34
CA LYS A 270 -6.52 12.83 22.44
C LYS A 270 -5.14 13.39 22.04
N GLU A 271 -4.33 13.70 23.05
CA GLU A 271 -2.96 14.13 22.89
C GLU A 271 -2.00 13.04 23.41
N TYR A 272 -0.96 12.74 22.63
CA TYR A 272 0.08 11.79 22.98
C TYR A 272 1.44 12.42 22.70
N TYR A 273 2.34 12.40 23.67
CA TYR A 273 3.69 12.97 23.54
C TYR A 273 3.68 14.45 23.11
N GLY A 274 2.67 15.22 23.53
CA GLY A 274 2.51 16.63 23.13
C GLY A 274 1.93 16.82 21.70
N MET A 275 1.46 15.75 21.05
CA MET A 275 0.90 15.77 19.71
C MET A 275 -0.57 15.35 19.73
N LYS A 276 -1.43 16.17 19.14
CA LYS A 276 -2.86 15.85 19.01
C LYS A 276 -3.07 14.82 17.92
N LEU A 277 -3.82 13.75 18.22
CA LEU A 277 -4.25 12.75 17.25
C LEU A 277 -5.73 12.99 16.89
N PRO A 278 -6.04 13.55 15.71
CA PRO A 278 -7.42 13.87 15.35
C PRO A 278 -8.32 12.65 15.19
N LEU A 279 -7.83 11.57 14.58
CA LEU A 279 -8.62 10.43 14.13
C LEU A 279 -8.16 9.11 14.74
N GLY A 280 -9.10 8.14 14.78
CA GLY A 280 -8.86 6.75 15.14
C GLY A 280 -9.15 6.42 16.60
N ASN A 281 -9.55 5.19 16.88
CA ASN A 281 -9.89 4.71 18.22
C ASN A 281 -8.76 3.94 18.93
N PHE A 282 -7.67 3.64 18.24
CA PHE A 282 -6.51 3.00 18.85
C PHE A 282 -5.78 3.96 19.80
N ASP A 283 -5.32 3.45 20.94
CA ASP A 283 -4.44 4.22 21.81
C ASP A 283 -3.10 4.49 21.10
N LYS A 284 -2.65 5.75 21.14
CA LYS A 284 -1.44 6.20 20.42
C LYS A 284 -1.45 5.96 18.90
N GLY A 285 -2.65 5.80 18.30
CA GLY A 285 -2.83 5.48 16.89
C GLY A 285 -2.68 3.98 16.56
N GLY A 286 -3.26 3.56 15.47
CA GLY A 286 -3.14 2.21 14.93
C GLY A 286 -1.83 1.99 14.17
N PRO A 287 -1.77 0.94 13.35
CA PRO A 287 -0.64 0.69 12.46
C PRO A 287 -0.47 1.81 11.42
N LEU A 288 0.79 2.08 11.02
CA LEU A 288 1.08 3.23 10.15
C LEU A 288 0.55 3.10 8.72
N PHE A 289 0.19 1.91 8.26
CA PHE A 289 -0.43 1.79 6.94
C PHE A 289 -1.75 2.57 6.81
N PHE A 290 -2.43 2.89 7.92
CA PHE A 290 -3.62 3.74 7.94
C PHE A 290 -3.39 5.12 7.30
N VAL A 291 -2.17 5.65 7.41
CA VAL A 291 -1.80 6.96 6.85
C VAL A 291 -0.93 6.84 5.60
N GLN A 292 -0.77 5.65 5.05
CA GLN A 292 0.08 5.39 3.89
C GLN A 292 -0.72 4.91 2.67
N TYR A 293 -1.57 3.88 2.79
CA TYR A 293 -2.17 3.21 1.64
C TYR A 293 -3.07 4.13 0.82
N THR A 294 -4.01 4.81 1.44
CA THR A 294 -4.86 5.84 0.78
C THR A 294 -4.02 6.94 0.13
N PHE A 295 -2.97 7.37 0.83
CA PHE A 295 -2.19 8.54 0.43
C PHE A 295 -1.05 8.25 -0.56
N GLN A 296 -1.02 7.08 -1.14
CA GLN A 296 -0.19 6.83 -2.32
C GLN A 296 -0.71 7.61 -3.55
N GLY A 297 -2.04 7.73 -3.69
CA GLY A 297 -2.68 8.49 -4.77
C GLY A 297 -3.33 9.80 -4.32
N ILE A 298 -3.96 9.81 -3.15
CA ILE A 298 -4.58 11.01 -2.58
C ILE A 298 -3.51 11.90 -1.96
N ASP A 299 -3.46 13.16 -2.38
CA ASP A 299 -2.59 14.18 -1.79
C ASP A 299 -3.17 14.67 -0.46
N PRO A 300 -2.50 14.40 0.68
CA PRO A 300 -2.99 14.88 1.98
C PRO A 300 -2.74 16.36 2.21
N ASN A 301 -1.90 17.03 1.40
CA ASN A 301 -1.57 18.44 1.57
C ASN A 301 -2.78 19.33 1.32
N GLY A 302 -3.24 20.00 2.37
CA GLY A 302 -4.43 20.85 2.33
C GLY A 302 -5.74 20.08 2.10
N LEU A 303 -5.74 18.75 2.24
CA LEU A 303 -6.96 17.95 2.25
C LEU A 303 -7.64 18.08 3.61
N VAL A 304 -8.85 18.61 3.61
CA VAL A 304 -9.66 18.84 4.81
C VAL A 304 -11.09 18.37 4.53
N ASP A 305 -11.68 17.63 5.46
CA ASP A 305 -13.06 17.18 5.36
C ASP A 305 -14.07 18.20 5.94
N SER A 306 -15.36 17.90 5.82
CA SER A 306 -16.44 18.74 6.34
C SER A 306 -16.46 18.87 7.88
N LEU A 307 -15.68 18.05 8.60
CA LEU A 307 -15.52 18.10 10.05
C LEU A 307 -14.29 18.94 10.47
N GLY A 308 -13.55 19.50 9.51
CA GLY A 308 -12.36 20.30 9.72
C GLY A 308 -11.10 19.49 10.01
N ILE A 309 -11.09 18.19 9.71
CA ILE A 309 -9.91 17.32 9.88
C ILE A 309 -8.90 17.59 8.77
N ASN A 310 -7.68 17.96 9.14
CA ASN A 310 -6.54 18.08 8.23
C ASN A 310 -5.81 16.73 8.14
N TYR A 311 -5.83 16.11 6.96
CA TYR A 311 -5.30 14.76 6.76
C TYR A 311 -3.76 14.70 6.72
N PHE A 312 -3.10 15.78 6.33
CA PHE A 312 -1.63 15.85 6.45
C PHE A 312 -1.19 15.92 7.92
N GLU A 313 -1.89 16.71 8.74
CA GLU A 313 -1.64 16.79 10.18
C GLU A 313 -1.89 15.43 10.86
N GLN A 314 -2.99 14.76 10.49
CA GLN A 314 -3.29 13.41 10.96
C GLN A 314 -2.13 12.44 10.64
N GLY A 315 -1.66 12.41 9.39
CA GLY A 315 -0.58 11.52 8.96
C GLY A 315 0.74 11.81 9.68
N LYS A 316 1.10 13.09 9.79
CA LYS A 316 2.31 13.55 10.48
C LYS A 316 2.29 13.20 11.97
N ASN A 317 1.20 13.56 12.66
CA ASN A 317 1.12 13.34 14.10
C ASN A 317 1.05 11.87 14.45
N HIS A 318 0.30 11.05 13.68
CA HIS A 318 0.26 9.60 13.87
C HIS A 318 1.67 8.98 13.69
N THR A 319 2.42 9.39 12.66
CA THR A 319 3.79 8.92 12.43
C THR A 319 4.72 9.29 13.59
N LEU A 320 4.69 10.55 14.04
CA LEU A 320 5.54 11.00 15.15
C LEU A 320 5.15 10.34 16.47
N ILE A 321 3.88 10.07 16.73
CA ILE A 321 3.41 9.34 17.92
C ILE A 321 3.93 7.90 17.89
N ASN A 322 3.85 7.21 16.74
CA ASN A 322 4.40 5.86 16.58
C ASN A 322 5.91 5.83 16.85
N ARG A 323 6.66 6.80 16.32
CA ARG A 323 8.10 6.96 16.60
C ARG A 323 8.36 7.24 18.08
N ALA A 324 7.61 8.16 18.70
CA ALA A 324 7.78 8.50 20.12
C ALA A 324 7.52 7.30 21.03
N TYR A 325 6.54 6.45 20.69
CA TYR A 325 6.31 5.18 21.38
C TYR A 325 7.52 4.25 21.30
N CYS A 326 8.14 4.12 20.13
CA CYS A 326 9.35 3.31 20.00
C CYS A 326 10.53 3.90 20.79
N ILE A 327 10.64 5.22 20.92
CA ILE A 327 11.67 5.88 21.74
C ILE A 327 11.40 5.67 23.24
N GLU A 328 10.14 5.85 23.69
CA GLU A 328 9.73 5.56 25.07
C GLU A 328 10.01 4.09 25.41
N ASN A 329 9.72 3.21 24.47
CA ASN A 329 9.99 1.77 24.55
C ASN A 329 9.52 1.13 25.86
N PRO A 330 8.22 1.21 26.19
CA PRO A 330 7.71 0.79 27.50
C PRO A 330 7.89 -0.71 27.77
N LYS A 331 8.05 -1.51 26.70
CA LYS A 331 8.31 -2.95 26.78
C LYS A 331 9.79 -3.32 26.73
N GLN A 332 10.69 -2.34 26.68
CA GLN A 332 12.16 -2.49 26.71
C GLN A 332 12.71 -3.40 25.59
N TYR A 333 12.15 -3.33 24.40
CA TYR A 333 12.62 -4.09 23.25
C TYR A 333 13.97 -3.55 22.75
N LYS A 334 14.98 -4.42 22.61
CA LYS A 334 16.25 -4.06 22.00
C LYS A 334 16.04 -3.66 20.54
N GLY A 335 16.69 -2.56 20.12
CA GLY A 335 16.61 -2.06 18.76
C GLY A 335 15.58 -0.94 18.54
N TYR A 336 14.66 -0.73 19.48
CA TYR A 336 13.79 0.44 19.48
C TYR A 336 14.58 1.69 19.89
N SER A 337 14.48 2.76 19.08
CA SER A 337 15.25 4.00 19.28
C SER A 337 14.72 5.13 18.38
N GLU A 338 15.39 6.27 18.41
CA GLU A 338 15.14 7.39 17.50
C GLU A 338 15.29 7.02 16.01
N LYS A 339 16.11 6.01 15.69
CA LYS A 339 16.37 5.52 14.33
C LYS A 339 15.69 4.16 14.05
N GLY A 340 15.49 3.35 15.10
CA GLY A 340 14.86 2.04 15.03
C GLY A 340 13.41 2.13 15.45
N TRP A 341 12.50 2.44 14.51
CA TRP A 341 11.08 2.61 14.75
C TRP A 341 10.25 2.23 13.52
N GLY A 342 8.96 2.05 13.73
CA GLY A 342 7.99 1.82 12.67
C GLY A 342 7.15 0.58 12.91
N LEU A 343 5.94 0.78 13.46
CA LEU A 343 4.97 -0.27 13.72
C LEU A 343 3.86 -0.19 12.69
N THR A 344 3.70 -1.25 11.92
CA THR A 344 2.64 -1.44 10.93
C THR A 344 2.38 -2.93 10.73
N ALA A 345 1.43 -3.29 9.86
CA ALA A 345 1.19 -4.68 9.51
C ALA A 345 2.42 -5.29 8.85
N GLY A 346 2.68 -6.55 9.12
CA GLY A 346 3.77 -7.31 8.54
C GLY A 346 4.08 -8.59 9.30
N ASP A 347 5.03 -9.36 8.78
CA ASP A 347 5.47 -10.60 9.39
C ASP A 347 6.21 -10.37 10.71
N SER A 348 6.02 -11.29 11.62
CA SER A 348 6.77 -11.39 12.87
C SER A 348 7.34 -12.80 13.05
N TYR A 349 8.11 -13.00 14.12
CA TYR A 349 8.62 -14.32 14.49
C TYR A 349 7.54 -15.33 14.88
N LYS A 350 6.29 -14.86 15.00
CA LYS A 350 5.11 -15.69 15.30
C LYS A 350 4.09 -15.74 14.16
N GLY A 351 4.25 -14.93 13.11
CA GLY A 351 3.31 -14.82 12.00
C GLY A 351 3.00 -13.37 11.64
N TYR A 352 1.99 -13.16 10.80
CA TYR A 352 1.57 -11.85 10.35
C TYR A 352 0.74 -11.12 11.42
N VAL A 353 1.05 -9.86 11.68
CA VAL A 353 0.38 -9.01 12.69
C VAL A 353 0.29 -7.58 12.21
N ALA A 354 -0.80 -6.90 12.47
CA ALA A 354 -0.91 -5.45 12.34
C ALA A 354 -0.35 -4.77 13.60
N HIS A 355 0.99 -4.61 13.65
CA HIS A 355 1.65 -4.01 14.79
C HIS A 355 1.31 -2.53 14.96
N CYS A 356 1.06 -2.15 16.18
CA CYS A 356 0.85 -0.77 16.63
C CYS A 356 1.22 -0.67 18.12
N PRO A 357 1.18 0.50 18.76
CA PRO A 357 1.48 0.63 20.19
C PRO A 357 0.69 -0.32 21.10
N GLU A 358 -0.58 -0.60 20.78
CA GLU A 358 -1.41 -1.57 21.54
C GLU A 358 -1.01 -3.02 21.26
N VAL A 359 -0.59 -3.33 20.03
CA VAL A 359 -0.25 -4.69 19.56
C VAL A 359 1.21 -4.71 19.12
N ASP A 360 2.12 -4.73 20.09
CA ASP A 360 3.56 -4.63 19.88
C ASP A 360 4.29 -5.86 20.40
N PHE A 361 4.98 -6.55 19.50
CA PHE A 361 5.78 -7.76 19.77
C PHE A 361 7.29 -7.54 19.57
N GLY A 362 7.76 -6.28 19.57
CA GLY A 362 9.17 -5.96 19.41
C GLY A 362 9.69 -6.19 18.00
N VAL A 363 8.82 -6.01 17.00
CA VAL A 363 9.14 -6.12 15.57
C VAL A 363 8.96 -4.77 14.91
N ILE A 364 9.93 -4.37 14.10
CA ILE A 364 9.90 -3.16 13.27
C ILE A 364 9.72 -3.59 11.81
N GLN A 365 8.77 -2.95 11.13
CA GLN A 365 8.61 -3.05 9.68
C GLN A 365 9.29 -1.85 9.02
N PRO A 366 10.35 -2.03 8.23
CA PRO A 366 11.04 -0.91 7.57
C PRO A 366 10.11 -0.01 6.74
N THR A 367 9.09 -0.60 6.11
CA THR A 367 8.09 0.15 5.32
C THR A 367 7.42 1.24 6.15
N ALA A 368 7.14 1.01 7.43
CA ALA A 368 6.43 1.95 8.29
C ALA A 368 7.14 3.30 8.40
N ALA A 369 8.45 3.28 8.67
CA ALA A 369 9.25 4.49 8.75
C ALA A 369 9.53 5.10 7.37
N ILE A 370 9.87 4.26 6.38
CA ILE A 370 10.28 4.72 5.03
C ILE A 370 9.09 5.31 4.28
N SER A 371 7.93 4.67 4.32
CA SER A 371 6.73 5.13 3.63
C SER A 371 6.08 6.35 4.28
N SER A 372 6.55 6.73 5.47
CA SER A 372 6.17 7.99 6.13
C SER A 372 7.01 9.21 5.67
N MET A 373 7.91 9.03 4.72
CA MET A 373 8.82 10.08 4.20
C MET A 373 8.11 11.41 3.88
N PRO A 374 6.91 11.47 3.27
CA PRO A 374 6.25 12.73 3.00
C PRO A 374 5.83 13.51 4.26
N TYR A 375 5.57 12.81 5.36
CA TYR A 375 5.11 13.39 6.63
C TYR A 375 6.26 13.79 7.55
N THR A 376 7.31 12.98 7.58
CA THR A 376 8.43 13.08 8.52
C THR A 376 9.77 12.83 7.80
N PRO A 377 10.14 13.71 6.82
CA PRO A 377 11.28 13.43 5.94
C PRO A 377 12.60 13.26 6.68
N LYS A 378 12.82 14.03 7.75
CA LYS A 378 14.07 13.95 8.55
C LYS A 378 14.12 12.61 9.29
N GLU A 379 13.11 12.30 10.07
CA GLU A 379 13.03 11.10 10.92
C GLU A 379 13.00 9.82 10.07
N SER A 380 12.29 9.86 8.95
CA SER A 380 12.23 8.75 7.99
C SER A 380 13.57 8.53 7.28
N MET A 381 14.31 9.59 6.95
CA MET A 381 15.65 9.45 6.34
C MET A 381 16.67 8.92 7.36
N GLU A 382 16.61 9.37 8.61
CA GLU A 382 17.46 8.83 9.67
C GLU A 382 17.23 7.33 9.89
N ALA A 383 15.95 6.89 9.89
CA ALA A 383 15.60 5.48 9.99
C ALA A 383 16.07 4.70 8.75
N LEU A 384 15.84 5.23 7.54
CA LEU A 384 16.26 4.60 6.29
C LEU A 384 17.78 4.36 6.27
N ARG A 385 18.59 5.36 6.67
CA ARG A 385 20.05 5.20 6.77
C ARG A 385 20.45 4.12 7.77
N TYR A 386 19.84 4.11 8.94
CA TYR A 386 20.07 3.09 9.96
C TYR A 386 19.74 1.68 9.42
N PHE A 387 18.60 1.51 8.79
CA PHE A 387 18.20 0.23 8.19
C PHE A 387 19.15 -0.21 7.08
N TYR A 388 19.60 0.72 6.24
CA TYR A 388 20.43 0.40 5.09
C TYR A 388 21.90 0.20 5.47
N GLU A 389 22.49 1.15 6.22
CA GLU A 389 23.92 1.18 6.48
C GLU A 389 24.33 0.31 7.66
N GLU A 390 23.52 0.24 8.73
CA GLU A 390 23.83 -0.51 9.94
C GLU A 390 23.22 -1.91 9.94
N LEU A 391 21.97 -2.07 9.49
CA LEU A 391 21.28 -3.35 9.49
C LEU A 391 21.24 -4.03 8.10
N GLY A 392 21.71 -3.38 7.05
CA GLY A 392 21.56 -3.85 5.68
C GLY A 392 22.13 -5.25 5.43
N SER A 393 23.19 -5.66 6.14
CA SER A 393 23.71 -7.03 6.05
C SER A 393 22.71 -8.12 6.47
N LYS A 394 21.65 -7.75 7.21
CA LYS A 394 20.61 -8.66 7.72
C LYS A 394 19.26 -8.48 7.07
N ILE A 395 18.90 -7.25 6.66
CA ILE A 395 17.55 -6.92 6.20
C ILE A 395 17.48 -6.38 4.76
N TRP A 396 18.62 -6.19 4.08
CA TRP A 396 18.66 -5.80 2.68
C TRP A 396 18.80 -7.02 1.76
N SER A 397 17.96 -7.12 0.75
CA SER A 397 17.85 -8.28 -0.12
C SER A 397 17.75 -7.93 -1.61
N LYS A 398 17.54 -8.93 -2.45
CA LYS A 398 17.30 -8.74 -3.90
C LYS A 398 16.04 -7.92 -4.23
N TYR A 399 15.14 -7.74 -3.28
CA TYR A 399 13.88 -6.97 -3.42
C TYR A 399 13.81 -5.77 -2.48
N GLY A 400 14.94 -5.28 -2.01
CA GLY A 400 15.01 -4.21 -1.02
C GLY A 400 14.94 -4.74 0.40
N PHE A 401 14.33 -3.99 1.29
CA PHE A 401 14.19 -4.40 2.69
C PHE A 401 13.23 -5.58 2.81
N VAL A 402 13.60 -6.52 3.69
CA VAL A 402 12.69 -7.57 4.13
C VAL A 402 11.54 -6.98 4.93
N ASP A 403 10.48 -7.75 5.08
CA ASP A 403 9.22 -7.29 5.63
C ASP A 403 9.31 -6.77 7.07
N GLY A 404 10.01 -7.49 7.94
CA GLY A 404 10.18 -7.07 9.33
C GLY A 404 11.45 -7.61 9.98
N TYR A 405 11.82 -7.02 11.12
CA TYR A 405 12.92 -7.50 11.92
C TYR A 405 12.72 -7.25 13.42
N SER A 406 13.39 -8.06 14.25
CA SER A 406 13.48 -7.87 15.69
C SER A 406 14.89 -8.14 16.19
N ILE A 407 15.56 -7.09 16.65
CA ILE A 407 16.89 -7.26 17.31
C ILE A 407 16.72 -7.96 18.66
N HIS A 408 15.63 -7.69 19.38
CA HIS A 408 15.34 -8.29 20.67
C HIS A 408 15.23 -9.82 20.57
N HIS A 409 14.52 -10.33 19.54
CA HIS A 409 14.32 -11.75 19.30
C HIS A 409 15.34 -12.36 18.34
N ASN A 410 16.33 -11.58 17.87
CA ASN A 410 17.29 -11.99 16.84
C ASN A 410 16.61 -12.62 15.62
N TRP A 411 15.49 -12.02 15.18
CA TRP A 411 14.67 -12.49 14.07
C TRP A 411 14.68 -11.48 12.91
N TYR A 412 14.76 -11.98 11.70
CA TYR A 412 14.77 -11.19 10.46
C TYR A 412 13.91 -11.92 9.44
N ALA A 413 12.89 -11.26 8.91
CA ALA A 413 12.00 -11.83 7.89
C ALA A 413 12.80 -12.29 6.66
N LYS A 414 12.29 -13.31 6.01
CA LYS A 414 12.77 -13.78 4.68
C LYS A 414 11.76 -13.49 3.59
N SER A 415 10.72 -12.77 3.92
CA SER A 415 9.59 -12.41 3.06
C SER A 415 9.64 -10.93 2.68
N HIS A 416 8.89 -10.62 1.63
CA HIS A 416 8.52 -9.29 1.20
C HIS A 416 7.05 -9.38 0.84
N LEU A 417 6.23 -8.46 1.32
CA LEU A 417 4.81 -8.42 1.06
C LEU A 417 4.49 -7.29 0.07
N ALA A 418 3.59 -7.53 -0.87
CA ALA A 418 3.23 -6.53 -1.87
C ALA A 418 2.73 -5.23 -1.25
N ILE A 419 1.93 -5.36 -0.19
CA ILE A 419 1.35 -4.21 0.53
C ILE A 419 2.39 -3.35 1.23
N ASP A 420 3.56 -3.90 1.56
CA ASP A 420 4.65 -3.19 2.24
C ASP A 420 5.69 -2.64 1.25
N GLN A 421 5.96 -3.38 0.17
CA GLN A 421 6.93 -2.95 -0.84
C GLN A 421 6.41 -1.77 -1.69
N GLY A 422 5.11 -1.73 -1.97
CA GLY A 422 4.50 -0.67 -2.77
C GLY A 422 4.65 0.72 -2.16
N PRO A 423 4.22 0.93 -0.91
CA PRO A 423 4.34 2.23 -0.23
C PRO A 423 5.77 2.75 -0.14
N ILE A 424 6.78 1.89 0.01
CA ILE A 424 8.20 2.32 -0.03
C ILE A 424 8.50 3.09 -1.32
N ILE A 425 8.08 2.55 -2.47
CA ILE A 425 8.38 3.17 -3.77
C ILE A 425 7.54 4.43 -3.97
N THR A 426 6.24 4.32 -3.75
CA THR A 426 5.27 5.35 -4.10
C THR A 426 5.36 6.57 -3.18
N MET A 427 5.53 6.37 -1.87
CA MET A 427 5.63 7.47 -0.92
C MET A 427 6.99 8.18 -0.97
N ILE A 428 8.08 7.46 -1.24
CA ILE A 428 9.35 8.13 -1.58
C ILE A 428 9.17 8.99 -2.83
N GLU A 429 8.49 8.50 -3.88
CA GLU A 429 8.27 9.28 -5.10
C GLU A 429 7.41 10.51 -4.82
N ASN A 430 6.36 10.38 -4.03
CA ASN A 430 5.53 11.50 -3.63
C ASN A 430 6.31 12.53 -2.80
N HIS A 431 7.21 12.09 -1.92
CA HIS A 431 8.13 13.00 -1.23
C HIS A 431 9.05 13.76 -2.21
N ARG A 432 9.63 13.06 -3.19
CA ARG A 432 10.59 13.64 -4.14
C ARG A 432 9.94 14.57 -5.16
N THR A 433 8.76 14.23 -5.70
CA THR A 433 8.19 14.89 -6.88
C THR A 433 6.69 15.18 -6.80
N GLN A 434 5.99 14.55 -5.88
CA GLN A 434 4.51 14.55 -5.78
C GLN A 434 3.84 13.96 -7.05
N MET A 435 4.55 13.14 -7.82
CA MET A 435 4.10 12.71 -9.15
C MET A 435 2.78 11.93 -9.08
N LEU A 436 2.67 10.94 -8.21
CA LEU A 436 1.47 10.10 -8.14
C LEU A 436 0.27 10.88 -7.61
N TRP A 437 0.47 11.79 -6.67
CA TRP A 437 -0.55 12.75 -6.23
C TRP A 437 -1.05 13.62 -7.38
N LYS A 438 -0.12 14.20 -8.16
CA LYS A 438 -0.48 15.03 -9.33
C LYS A 438 -1.25 14.22 -10.38
N LEU A 439 -0.92 12.95 -10.58
CA LEU A 439 -1.63 12.09 -11.52
C LEU A 439 -3.04 11.77 -11.04
N PHE A 440 -3.21 11.36 -9.78
CA PHE A 440 -4.49 10.93 -9.27
C PHE A 440 -5.45 12.09 -8.99
N MET A 441 -4.97 13.14 -8.34
CA MET A 441 -5.79 14.29 -7.92
C MET A 441 -6.28 15.17 -9.08
N LYS A 442 -5.67 15.08 -10.28
CA LYS A 442 -6.16 15.80 -11.47
C LYS A 442 -7.35 15.13 -12.14
N ILE A 443 -7.68 13.87 -11.78
CA ILE A 443 -8.77 13.10 -12.38
C ILE A 443 -10.11 13.76 -12.04
N PRO A 444 -10.94 14.16 -13.04
CA PRO A 444 -12.21 14.83 -12.76
C PRO A 444 -13.16 14.01 -11.89
N ASP A 445 -13.23 12.69 -12.11
CA ASP A 445 -14.06 11.79 -11.29
C ASP A 445 -13.65 11.86 -9.82
N VAL A 446 -12.34 11.81 -9.52
CA VAL A 446 -11.80 11.88 -8.15
C VAL A 446 -12.14 13.22 -7.50
N GLN A 447 -11.95 14.33 -8.23
CA GLN A 447 -12.32 15.67 -7.75
C GLN A 447 -13.81 15.77 -7.43
N ASN A 448 -14.66 15.22 -8.30
CA ASN A 448 -16.11 15.17 -8.10
C ASN A 448 -16.49 14.29 -6.89
N GLY A 449 -15.80 13.16 -6.70
CA GLY A 449 -15.97 12.30 -5.53
C GLY A 449 -15.64 13.03 -4.23
N LEU A 450 -14.51 13.68 -4.17
CA LEU A 450 -14.07 14.49 -3.02
C LEU A 450 -15.08 15.61 -2.71
N LYS A 451 -15.52 16.36 -3.73
CA LYS A 451 -16.57 17.39 -3.56
C LYS A 451 -17.87 16.81 -3.00
N ARG A 452 -18.31 15.67 -3.56
CA ARG A 452 -19.55 14.99 -3.13
C ARG A 452 -19.48 14.60 -1.66
N LEU A 453 -18.32 14.19 -1.16
CA LEU A 453 -18.09 13.84 0.25
C LEU A 453 -17.87 15.07 1.15
N GLY A 454 -17.75 16.27 0.58
CA GLY A 454 -17.55 17.50 1.34
C GLY A 454 -16.09 17.79 1.71
N PHE A 455 -15.14 17.24 0.96
CA PHE A 455 -13.73 17.58 1.11
C PHE A 455 -13.39 18.91 0.44
N SER A 456 -12.45 19.62 1.00
CA SER A 456 -11.70 20.71 0.35
C SER A 456 -10.25 20.29 0.14
N SER A 457 -9.65 20.77 -0.95
CA SER A 457 -8.26 20.50 -1.32
C SER A 457 -7.80 21.55 -2.33
N PRO A 458 -6.50 21.87 -2.42
CA PRO A 458 -5.96 22.73 -3.49
C PRO A 458 -6.27 22.23 -4.90
N TRP A 459 -6.57 20.95 -5.07
CA TRP A 459 -6.92 20.31 -6.34
C TRP A 459 -8.39 20.50 -6.75
N ILE A 460 -9.24 20.95 -5.83
CA ILE A 460 -10.69 21.07 -6.05
C ILE A 460 -11.03 22.55 -6.21
N LYS A 461 -11.47 22.93 -7.40
CA LYS A 461 -11.95 24.27 -7.70
C LYS A 461 -13.44 24.41 -7.43
#